data_3c8510639f9a279ad1c747e4cc90a87d
#
_entry.id   3c8510639f9a279ad1c747e4cc90a87d
#
_cell.length_a   1.000
_cell.length_b   1.000
_cell.length_c   1.000
_cell.angle_alpha   90.00
_cell.angle_beta   90.00
_cell.angle_gamma   90.00
#
_symmetry.space_group_name_H-M   'P 1'
#
loop_
_entity.id
_entity.type
_entity.pdbx_description
1 polymer ?
#
loop_
_entity_poly.entity_id
_entity_poly.type
_entity_poly.pdbx_seq_one_letter_code
_entity_poly.pdbx_strand_id
1 'polypeptide(L)'
;RSGGCSKRAANFVLPLGATINMDGTALYQAVAVVFLFQMMGTDLTLTQQLIILITATLSAIGAAGIPSAGLVTMAIVIYAVNNSLAAGDPNLPQLPLWTIGIILGIDRLLDMCRTAVNVWGDAIGAKMLTKLAPDIEEEREAAMA
;
A
#
# COMPACT_ATOMS: atom_id res chain seq x y z
N ARG A 1 -8.86 -5.25 -24.13
CA ARG A 1 -8.36 -6.08 -25.27
C ARG A 1 -7.10 -5.53 -25.91
N SER A 2 -6.94 -4.23 -26.02
CA SER A 2 -5.71 -3.62 -26.60
C SER A 2 -4.43 -3.94 -25.81
N GLY A 3 -4.52 -4.25 -24.51
CA GLY A 3 -3.39 -4.60 -23.65
C GLY A 3 -3.04 -6.10 -23.58
N GLY A 4 -3.73 -6.96 -24.31
CA GLY A 4 -3.52 -8.41 -24.29
C GLY A 4 -3.88 -9.06 -22.96
N CYS A 5 -4.89 -8.54 -22.26
CA CYS A 5 -5.46 -9.15 -21.07
C CYS A 5 -6.82 -9.77 -21.38
N SER A 6 -7.09 -10.96 -20.82
CA SER A 6 -8.39 -11.60 -20.93
C SER A 6 -9.44 -10.80 -20.16
N LYS A 7 -10.67 -10.80 -20.65
CA LYS A 7 -11.78 -10.10 -20.01
C LYS A 7 -12.08 -10.67 -18.62
N ARG A 8 -11.93 -11.99 -18.48
CA ARG A 8 -12.13 -12.72 -17.23
C ARG A 8 -11.09 -12.30 -16.16
N ALA A 9 -9.81 -12.28 -16.54
CA ALA A 9 -8.74 -11.88 -15.63
C ALA A 9 -8.88 -10.40 -15.21
N ALA A 10 -9.17 -9.50 -16.16
CA ALA A 10 -9.36 -8.09 -15.86
C ALA A 10 -10.55 -7.84 -14.92
N ASN A 11 -11.71 -8.47 -15.18
CA ASN A 11 -12.91 -8.32 -14.36
C ASN A 11 -12.76 -8.89 -12.94
N PHE A 12 -11.83 -9.82 -12.73
CA PHE A 12 -11.53 -10.38 -11.42
C PHE A 12 -10.46 -9.56 -10.68
N VAL A 13 -9.33 -9.32 -11.34
CA VAL A 13 -8.15 -8.73 -10.69
C VAL A 13 -8.35 -7.25 -10.38
N LEU A 14 -8.92 -6.46 -11.31
CA LEU A 14 -8.99 -5.00 -11.11
C LEU A 14 -9.90 -4.59 -9.95
N PRO A 15 -11.11 -5.12 -9.77
CA PRO A 15 -11.93 -4.79 -8.60
C PRO A 15 -11.33 -5.29 -7.28
N LEU A 16 -10.70 -6.46 -7.30
CA LEU A 16 -10.05 -7.04 -6.13
C LEU A 16 -8.80 -6.23 -5.75
N GLY A 17 -7.96 -5.92 -6.72
CA GLY A 17 -6.73 -5.15 -6.55
C GLY A 17 -6.99 -3.75 -6.02
N ALA A 18 -8.05 -3.10 -6.47
CA ALA A 18 -8.44 -1.76 -5.98
C ALA A 18 -8.63 -1.67 -4.46
N THR A 19 -8.75 -2.80 -3.76
CA THR A 19 -8.92 -2.86 -2.31
C THR A 19 -7.83 -3.64 -1.58
N ILE A 20 -7.23 -4.66 -2.20
CA ILE A 20 -6.27 -5.57 -1.55
C ILE A 20 -4.83 -5.27 -1.99
N ASN A 21 -4.63 -4.91 -3.26
CA ASN A 21 -3.30 -4.65 -3.81
C ASN A 21 -2.91 -3.18 -3.68
N MET A 22 -2.59 -2.77 -2.46
CA MET A 22 -2.28 -1.38 -2.09
C MET A 22 -0.79 -1.20 -1.75
N ASP A 23 0.10 -1.76 -2.57
CA ASP A 23 1.57 -1.75 -2.36
C ASP A 23 2.15 -0.34 -2.33
N GLY A 24 1.67 0.55 -3.21
CA GLY A 24 2.06 1.96 -3.18
C GLY A 24 1.60 2.65 -1.89
N THR A 25 0.47 2.24 -1.33
CA THR A 25 -0.01 2.77 -0.03
C THR A 25 0.88 2.28 1.12
N ALA A 26 1.23 1.00 1.14
CA ALA A 26 2.14 0.44 2.15
C ALA A 26 3.51 1.12 2.10
N LEU A 27 4.09 1.27 0.90
CA LEU A 27 5.37 1.95 0.70
C LEU A 27 5.29 3.42 1.15
N TYR A 28 4.25 4.14 0.75
CA TYR A 28 4.04 5.53 1.15
C TYR A 28 3.98 5.68 2.67
N GLN A 29 3.19 4.86 3.35
CA GLN A 29 3.05 4.90 4.80
C GLN A 29 4.36 4.58 5.51
N ALA A 30 5.08 3.56 5.06
CA ALA A 30 6.36 3.18 5.65
C ALA A 30 7.38 4.31 5.56
N VAL A 31 7.57 4.88 4.37
CA VAL A 31 8.51 5.99 4.15
C VAL A 31 8.10 7.23 4.94
N ALA A 32 6.82 7.61 4.91
CA ALA A 32 6.33 8.80 5.60
C ALA A 32 6.47 8.68 7.12
N VAL A 33 6.16 7.53 7.71
CA VAL A 33 6.29 7.30 9.16
C VAL A 33 7.75 7.35 9.59
N VAL A 34 8.66 6.68 8.86
CA VAL A 34 10.11 6.77 9.14
C VAL A 34 10.59 8.22 9.07
N PHE A 35 10.19 8.94 8.01
CA PHE A 35 10.54 10.36 7.86
C PHE A 35 10.05 11.22 9.05
N LEU A 36 8.80 11.03 9.48
CA LEU A 36 8.23 11.78 10.61
C LEU A 36 8.99 11.52 11.92
N PHE A 37 9.35 10.25 12.22
CA PHE A 37 10.15 9.93 13.39
C PHE A 37 11.55 10.55 13.33
N GLN A 38 12.24 10.44 12.19
CA GLN A 38 13.55 11.05 11.98
C GLN A 38 13.51 12.56 12.08
N MET A 39 12.49 13.21 11.52
CA MET A 39 12.29 14.65 11.62
C MET A 39 12.11 15.11 13.07
N MET A 40 11.49 14.30 13.92
CA MET A 40 11.33 14.57 15.35
C MET A 40 12.56 14.14 16.18
N GLY A 41 13.64 13.73 15.53
CA GLY A 41 14.90 13.36 16.18
C GLY A 41 14.90 11.97 16.85
N THR A 42 13.95 11.11 16.46
CA THR A 42 13.87 9.73 16.99
C THR A 42 14.44 8.76 15.98
N ASP A 43 15.55 8.11 16.37
CA ASP A 43 16.15 7.04 15.58
C ASP A 43 15.41 5.72 15.83
N LEU A 44 14.93 5.11 14.76
CA LEU A 44 14.19 3.86 14.82
C LEU A 44 15.14 2.65 14.72
N THR A 45 15.03 1.75 15.66
CA THR A 45 15.70 0.46 15.62
C THR A 45 15.16 -0.42 14.49
N LEU A 46 15.91 -1.46 14.10
CA LEU A 46 15.47 -2.41 13.08
C LEU A 46 14.11 -3.06 13.46
N THR A 47 13.91 -3.36 14.74
CA THR A 47 12.64 -3.92 15.21
C THR A 47 11.47 -2.97 14.94
N GLN A 48 11.63 -1.68 15.21
CA GLN A 48 10.59 -0.67 14.94
C GLN A 48 10.35 -0.47 13.45
N GLN A 49 11.39 -0.53 12.63
CA GLN A 49 11.26 -0.49 11.17
C GLN A 49 10.49 -1.72 10.63
N LEU A 50 10.71 -2.91 11.20
CA LEU A 50 9.94 -4.10 10.86
C LEU A 50 8.48 -3.98 11.29
N ILE A 51 8.20 -3.37 12.44
CA ILE A 51 6.84 -3.08 12.89
C ILE A 51 6.16 -2.13 11.88
N ILE A 52 6.85 -1.08 11.44
CA ILE A 52 6.34 -0.17 10.39
C ILE A 52 6.00 -0.95 9.13
N LEU A 53 6.92 -1.79 8.64
CA LEU A 53 6.73 -2.56 7.41
C LEU A 53 5.47 -3.45 7.49
N ILE A 54 5.35 -4.21 8.57
CA ILE A 54 4.24 -5.14 8.77
C ILE A 54 2.91 -4.38 8.92
N THR A 55 2.88 -3.37 9.80
CA THR A 55 1.65 -2.62 10.07
C THR A 55 1.23 -1.75 8.89
N ALA A 56 2.16 -1.14 8.16
CA ALA A 56 1.87 -0.40 6.93
C ALA A 56 1.25 -1.33 5.86
N THR A 57 1.81 -2.53 5.68
CA THR A 57 1.27 -3.51 4.74
C THR A 57 -0.15 -3.93 5.12
N LEU A 58 -0.37 -4.28 6.39
CA LEU A 58 -1.70 -4.69 6.87
C LEU A 58 -2.72 -3.55 6.83
N SER A 59 -2.32 -2.33 7.19
CA SER A 59 -3.22 -1.17 7.14
C SER A 59 -3.53 -0.74 5.71
N ALA A 60 -2.61 -0.95 4.77
CA ALA A 60 -2.82 -0.65 3.36
C ALA A 60 -3.90 -1.55 2.75
N ILE A 61 -3.94 -2.85 3.10
CA ILE A 61 -4.97 -3.79 2.63
C ILE A 61 -6.39 -3.35 3.04
N GLY A 62 -6.52 -2.65 4.17
CA GLY A 62 -7.81 -2.10 4.65
C GLY A 62 -8.10 -0.67 4.19
N ALA A 63 -7.18 -0.05 3.45
CA ALA A 63 -7.36 1.32 2.99
C ALA A 63 -8.37 1.38 1.84
N ALA A 64 -9.23 2.40 1.85
CA ALA A 64 -10.12 2.65 0.73
C ALA A 64 -9.36 3.30 -0.44
N GLY A 65 -9.76 2.99 -1.68
CA GLY A 65 -9.22 3.61 -2.90
C GLY A 65 -9.73 5.04 -3.13
N ILE A 66 -9.68 5.88 -2.09
CA ILE A 66 -10.11 7.29 -2.14
C ILE A 66 -8.93 8.22 -1.82
N PRO A 67 -8.98 9.48 -2.27
CA PRO A 67 -7.92 10.45 -1.98
C PRO A 67 -7.64 10.56 -0.48
N SER A 68 -6.35 10.67 -0.12
CA SER A 68 -5.85 10.85 1.26
C SER A 68 -6.19 9.71 2.26
N ALA A 69 -6.74 8.58 1.80
CA ALA A 69 -7.00 7.43 2.68
C ALA A 69 -5.72 6.92 3.38
N GLY A 70 -4.58 7.03 2.72
CA GLY A 70 -3.27 6.67 3.29
C GLY A 70 -2.90 7.47 4.54
N LEU A 71 -3.31 8.73 4.63
CA LEU A 71 -3.08 9.56 5.83
C LEU A 71 -3.88 9.06 7.03
N VAL A 72 -5.13 8.65 6.82
CA VAL A 72 -5.98 8.12 7.89
C VAL A 72 -5.42 6.83 8.44
N THR A 73 -5.05 5.90 7.56
CA THR A 73 -4.49 4.61 7.98
C THR A 73 -3.05 4.71 8.50
N MET A 74 -2.32 5.76 8.16
CA MET A 74 -0.99 6.06 8.71
C MET A 74 -1.01 6.22 10.25
N ALA A 75 -2.11 6.71 10.81
CA ALA A 75 -2.28 6.81 12.26
C ALA A 75 -2.14 5.44 12.94
N ILE A 76 -2.60 4.37 12.31
CA ILE A 76 -2.48 3.00 12.84
C ILE A 76 -1.00 2.59 12.94
N VAL A 77 -0.21 2.93 11.91
CA VAL A 77 1.22 2.63 11.87
C VAL A 77 1.96 3.40 12.96
N ILE A 78 1.67 4.70 13.10
CA ILE A 78 2.27 5.54 14.18
C ILE A 78 1.92 4.98 15.56
N TYR A 79 0.69 4.57 15.78
CA TYR A 79 0.27 3.94 17.05
C TYR A 79 1.05 2.67 17.36
N ALA A 80 1.24 1.80 16.37
CA ALA A 80 1.98 0.56 16.55
C ALA A 80 3.45 0.81 16.95
N VAL A 81 4.09 1.80 16.32
CA VAL A 81 5.48 2.17 16.64
C VAL A 81 5.57 2.83 18.01
N ASN A 82 4.67 3.76 18.34
CA ASN A 82 4.63 4.42 19.64
C ASN A 82 4.47 3.39 20.77
N ASN A 83 3.59 2.39 20.60
CA ASN A 83 3.43 1.31 21.57
C ASN A 83 4.70 0.47 21.71
N SER A 84 5.40 0.22 20.63
CA SER A 84 6.70 -0.50 20.67
C SER A 84 7.78 0.30 21.37
N LEU A 85 7.83 1.62 21.16
CA LEU A 85 8.75 2.51 21.87
C LEU A 85 8.47 2.51 23.36
N ALA A 86 7.21 2.72 23.76
CA ALA A 86 6.78 2.74 25.15
C ALA A 86 7.01 1.41 25.89
N ALA A 87 6.94 0.29 25.18
CA ALA A 87 7.22 -1.02 25.74
C ALA A 87 8.73 -1.25 26.01
N GLY A 88 9.60 -0.62 25.23
CA GLY A 88 11.04 -0.67 25.40
C GLY A 88 11.56 0.33 26.45
N ASP A 89 11.17 1.58 26.32
CA ASP A 89 11.46 2.67 27.27
C ASP A 89 10.31 3.68 27.28
N PRO A 90 9.55 3.76 28.36
CA PRO A 90 8.42 4.69 28.49
C PRO A 90 8.81 6.19 28.42
N ASN A 91 10.10 6.53 28.57
CA ASN A 91 10.57 7.91 28.50
C ASN A 91 10.93 8.35 27.08
N LEU A 92 10.95 7.42 26.11
CA LEU A 92 11.21 7.80 24.72
C LEU A 92 10.07 8.65 24.17
N PRO A 93 10.41 9.72 23.40
CA PRO A 93 9.39 10.57 22.82
C PRO A 93 8.55 9.81 21.81
N GLN A 94 7.24 9.82 22.02
CA GLN A 94 6.27 9.28 21.08
C GLN A 94 5.98 10.29 19.97
N LEU A 95 5.72 9.80 18.76
CA LEU A 95 5.33 10.64 17.64
C LEU A 95 3.87 11.09 17.79
N PRO A 96 3.60 12.39 17.94
CA PRO A 96 2.23 12.88 18.05
C PRO A 96 1.51 12.77 16.70
N LEU A 97 0.22 12.43 16.70
CA LEU A 97 -0.56 12.27 15.47
C LEU A 97 -0.72 13.55 14.65
N TRP A 98 -0.61 14.73 15.26
CA TRP A 98 -0.65 16.00 14.52
C TRP A 98 0.47 16.12 13.47
N THR A 99 1.58 15.37 13.62
CA THR A 99 2.68 15.35 12.65
C THR A 99 2.24 14.87 11.26
N ILE A 100 1.16 14.10 11.16
CA ILE A 100 0.53 13.74 9.88
C ILE A 100 0.15 15.00 9.09
N GLY A 101 -0.21 16.09 9.77
CA GLY A 101 -0.49 17.39 9.16
C GLY A 101 0.66 17.95 8.33
N ILE A 102 1.91 17.59 8.64
CA ILE A 102 3.09 18.00 7.86
C ILE A 102 3.06 17.36 6.47
N ILE A 103 2.67 16.09 6.41
CA ILE A 103 2.55 15.36 5.14
C ILE A 103 1.35 15.86 4.33
N LEU A 104 0.29 16.32 5.00
CA LEU A 104 -0.95 16.77 4.34
C LEU A 104 -0.70 17.84 3.27
N GLY A 105 0.28 18.73 3.49
CA GLY A 105 0.62 19.81 2.54
C GLY A 105 1.11 19.31 1.18
N ILE A 106 1.71 18.12 1.12
CA ILE A 106 2.26 17.50 -0.10
C ILE A 106 1.53 16.22 -0.47
N ASP A 107 0.56 15.79 0.35
CA ASP A 107 -0.15 14.52 0.21
C ASP A 107 -0.75 14.34 -1.18
N ARG A 108 -1.31 15.39 -1.76
CA ARG A 108 -1.94 15.28 -3.09
C ARG A 108 -0.99 14.77 -4.16
N LEU A 109 0.26 15.22 -4.15
CA LEU A 109 1.27 14.78 -5.10
C LEU A 109 1.72 13.34 -4.81
N LEU A 110 1.96 13.04 -3.55
CA LEU A 110 2.35 11.71 -3.10
C LEU A 110 1.24 10.67 -3.32
N ASP A 111 -0.02 11.07 -3.11
CA ASP A 111 -1.21 10.26 -3.36
C ASP A 111 -1.34 9.86 -4.84
N MET A 112 -1.02 10.76 -5.76
CA MET A 112 -0.99 10.44 -7.19
C MET A 112 0.09 9.40 -7.52
N CYS A 113 1.29 9.54 -6.98
CA CYS A 113 2.38 8.57 -7.16
C CYS A 113 1.99 7.20 -6.57
N ARG A 114 1.45 7.19 -5.37
CA ARG A 114 0.94 6.01 -4.67
C ARG A 114 -0.10 5.26 -5.52
N THR A 115 -1.08 6.00 -6.04
CA THR A 115 -2.15 5.46 -6.86
C THR A 115 -1.61 4.87 -8.17
N ALA A 116 -0.65 5.54 -8.80
CA ALA A 116 -0.02 5.02 -10.02
C ALA A 116 0.66 3.66 -9.77
N VAL A 117 1.34 3.48 -8.63
CA VAL A 117 1.96 2.19 -8.27
C VAL A 117 0.90 1.12 -8.03
N ASN A 118 -0.18 1.42 -7.30
CA ASN A 118 -1.27 0.48 -7.05
C ASN A 118 -1.89 -0.01 -8.37
N VAL A 119 -2.28 0.93 -9.24
CA VAL A 119 -2.90 0.61 -10.54
C VAL A 119 -1.95 -0.19 -11.45
N TRP A 120 -0.65 0.11 -11.39
CA TRP A 120 0.33 -0.63 -12.15
C TRP A 120 0.45 -2.08 -11.66
N GLY A 121 0.49 -2.31 -10.36
CA GLY A 121 0.44 -3.64 -9.75
C GLY A 121 -0.78 -4.44 -10.21
N ASP A 122 -1.97 -3.82 -10.17
CA ASP A 122 -3.22 -4.44 -10.65
C ASP A 122 -3.15 -4.84 -12.13
N ALA A 123 -2.60 -3.97 -12.97
CA ALA A 123 -2.46 -4.25 -14.40
C ALA A 123 -1.49 -5.42 -14.67
N ILE A 124 -0.38 -5.50 -13.91
CA ILE A 124 0.55 -6.64 -13.98
C ILE A 124 -0.15 -7.92 -13.52
N GLY A 125 -0.87 -7.88 -12.40
CA GLY A 125 -1.63 -9.02 -11.88
C GLY A 125 -2.64 -9.56 -12.88
N ALA A 126 -3.40 -8.67 -13.54
CA ALA A 126 -4.36 -9.04 -14.59
C ALA A 126 -3.66 -9.72 -15.78
N LYS A 127 -2.50 -9.21 -16.19
CA LYS A 127 -1.72 -9.80 -17.28
C LYS A 127 -1.10 -11.15 -16.91
N MET A 128 -0.64 -11.30 -15.68
CA MET A 128 -0.12 -12.57 -15.17
C MET A 128 -1.24 -13.62 -15.12
N LEU A 129 -2.40 -13.27 -14.59
CA LEU A 129 -3.54 -14.20 -14.52
C LEU A 129 -4.01 -14.61 -15.91
N THR A 130 -4.01 -13.72 -16.89
CA THR A 130 -4.32 -14.04 -18.28
C THR A 130 -3.41 -15.14 -18.85
N LYS A 131 -2.12 -15.11 -18.50
CA LYS A 131 -1.15 -16.13 -18.94
C LYS A 131 -1.28 -17.45 -18.20
N LEU A 132 -1.65 -17.39 -16.91
CA LEU A 132 -1.76 -18.58 -16.06
C LEU A 132 -3.10 -19.30 -16.23
N ALA A 133 -4.15 -18.56 -16.57
CA ALA A 133 -5.51 -19.07 -16.77
C ALA A 133 -6.12 -18.37 -17.99
N PRO A 134 -5.79 -18.84 -19.21
CA PRO A 134 -6.35 -18.32 -20.45
C PRO A 134 -7.87 -18.53 -20.49
N ASP A 135 -8.58 -17.72 -21.24
CA ASP A 135 -10.03 -17.83 -21.39
C ASP A 135 -10.39 -19.17 -22.09
N ILE A 136 -11.44 -19.82 -21.62
CA ILE A 136 -11.90 -21.12 -22.17
C ILE A 136 -12.24 -21.01 -23.68
N GLU A 137 -12.64 -19.82 -24.14
CA GLU A 137 -12.88 -19.55 -25.56
C GLU A 137 -11.59 -19.56 -26.37
N GLU A 138 -10.51 -18.99 -25.85
CA GLU A 138 -9.17 -19.03 -26.49
C GLU A 138 -8.61 -20.45 -26.53
N GLU A 139 -8.82 -21.22 -25.44
CA GLU A 139 -8.45 -22.65 -25.40
C GLU A 139 -9.25 -23.48 -26.42
N ARG A 140 -10.54 -23.21 -26.59
CA ARG A 140 -11.39 -23.90 -27.59
C ARG A 140 -10.99 -23.52 -29.03
N GLU A 141 -10.71 -22.26 -29.29
CA GLU A 141 -10.24 -21.81 -30.61
C GLU A 141 -8.87 -22.41 -30.94
N ALA A 142 -7.96 -22.46 -29.97
CA ALA A 142 -6.65 -23.10 -30.14
C ALA A 142 -6.73 -24.61 -30.34
N ALA A 143 -7.73 -25.29 -29.76
CA ALA A 143 -7.94 -26.72 -29.90
C ALA A 143 -8.66 -27.10 -31.23
N MET A 144 -9.29 -26.12 -31.90
CA MET A 144 -10.00 -26.32 -33.17
C MET A 144 -9.16 -25.87 -34.39
N ALA A 145 -8.02 -25.25 -34.19
CA ALA A 145 -7.07 -24.80 -35.23
C ALA A 145 -5.95 -25.82 -35.42
#